data_63127a2de13063d56d7edd2684987947
#
_entry.id   63127a2de13063d56d7edd2684987947
#
_cell.length_a   1.000
_cell.length_b   1.000
_cell.length_c   1.000
_cell.angle_alpha   90.00
_cell.angle_beta   90.00
_cell.angle_gamma   90.00
#
_symmetry.space_group_name_H-M   'P 1'
#
loop_
_entity.id
_entity.type
_entity.pdbx_description
1 polymer ?
#
loop_
_entity_poly.entity_id
_entity_poly.type
_entity_poly.pdbx_seq_one_letter_code
_entity_poly.pdbx_strand_id
1 'polypeptide(L)'
;MGRGTPVVSPTTTPYTRLRVEREGPVGWLVFDRPDAANAMDAVMFDELERAWGELDLDAEVRVIVNTGAGKAFQTGVDVAQVANDRDALREHSRRTRDATLRFTAWHCGVHKPVIAAVNGVCAGGGLHFVADADVVIASSNATFVDPHVSIGQVVAYEGITLARKGPVESVMRMALVGRHERMTAARAYQLGFVSQIVDPPERLRAEAQTLGETIAQTAPEALAAMKHAMWDVLEEGTTEEEGTWTTST
;
A
#
# COMPACT_ATOMS: atom_id res chain seq x y z
N MET A 1 36.18 19.04 -20.41
CA MET A 1 35.77 17.67 -20.77
C MET A 1 34.60 17.32 -19.85
N GLY A 2 33.39 17.61 -20.30
CA GLY A 2 32.16 17.34 -19.56
C GLY A 2 31.82 15.86 -19.65
N ARG A 3 31.71 15.17 -18.52
CA ARG A 3 31.16 13.83 -18.47
C ARG A 3 29.61 13.98 -18.47
N GLY A 4 28.98 13.65 -19.60
CA GLY A 4 27.56 13.59 -19.70
C GLY A 4 27.03 12.54 -18.73
N THR A 5 26.05 12.92 -17.93
CA THR A 5 25.22 12.01 -17.11
C THR A 5 24.52 11.03 -18.05
N PRO A 6 24.56 9.72 -17.83
CA PRO A 6 23.83 8.79 -18.69
C PRO A 6 22.33 9.07 -18.55
N VAL A 7 21.69 9.43 -19.67
CA VAL A 7 20.24 9.45 -19.79
C VAL A 7 19.81 7.97 -19.76
N VAL A 8 19.27 7.53 -18.63
CA VAL A 8 18.64 6.21 -18.53
C VAL A 8 17.38 6.30 -19.38
N SER A 9 17.38 5.67 -20.54
CA SER A 9 16.18 5.47 -21.34
C SER A 9 15.19 4.65 -20.51
N PRO A 10 13.89 5.00 -20.48
CA PRO A 10 12.89 4.21 -19.76
C PRO A 10 12.94 2.76 -20.25
N THR A 11 13.08 1.83 -19.34
CA THR A 11 13.03 0.40 -19.63
C THR A 11 11.66 0.05 -20.21
N THR A 12 11.62 -0.28 -21.49
CA THR A 12 10.39 -0.51 -22.27
C THR A 12 9.70 -1.85 -21.98
N THR A 13 9.96 -2.46 -20.84
CA THR A 13 9.28 -3.72 -20.47
C THR A 13 7.85 -3.41 -20.02
N PRO A 14 6.83 -3.89 -20.75
CA PRO A 14 5.44 -3.62 -20.40
C PRO A 14 5.08 -4.24 -19.04
N TYR A 15 4.22 -3.57 -18.28
CA TYR A 15 3.61 -4.13 -17.09
C TYR A 15 2.63 -5.25 -17.46
N THR A 16 2.59 -6.30 -16.67
CA THR A 16 1.73 -7.48 -16.89
C THR A 16 0.81 -7.77 -15.71
N ARG A 17 1.10 -7.16 -14.55
CA ARG A 17 0.36 -7.26 -13.28
C ARG A 17 -0.18 -5.93 -12.81
N LEU A 18 0.32 -4.86 -13.40
CA LEU A 18 -0.06 -3.49 -13.09
C LEU A 18 -0.47 -2.76 -14.36
N ARG A 19 -1.24 -1.70 -14.20
CA ARG A 19 -1.33 -0.61 -15.18
C ARG A 19 -0.82 0.67 -14.52
N VAL A 20 0.06 1.36 -15.24
CA VAL A 20 0.56 2.68 -14.86
C VAL A 20 0.00 3.68 -15.86
N GLU A 21 -0.78 4.64 -15.37
CA GLU A 21 -1.51 5.61 -16.18
C GLU A 21 -1.22 7.01 -15.64
N ARG A 22 -1.41 8.04 -16.45
CA ARG A 22 -1.33 9.44 -15.99
C ARG A 22 -2.54 10.21 -16.51
N GLU A 23 -3.18 10.95 -15.61
CA GLU A 23 -4.29 11.85 -15.91
C GLU A 23 -3.99 13.21 -15.27
N GLY A 24 -3.63 14.20 -16.11
CA GLY A 24 -3.13 15.49 -15.62
C GLY A 24 -1.92 15.32 -14.70
N PRO A 25 -1.94 15.90 -13.49
CA PRO A 25 -0.85 15.79 -12.52
C PRO A 25 -0.91 14.53 -11.65
N VAL A 26 -1.88 13.64 -11.88
CA VAL A 26 -2.11 12.43 -11.08
C VAL A 26 -1.57 11.22 -11.83
N GLY A 27 -0.61 10.52 -11.19
CA GLY A 27 -0.14 9.20 -11.62
C GLY A 27 -0.99 8.11 -10.98
N TRP A 28 -1.45 7.15 -11.77
CA TRP A 28 -2.24 6.01 -11.31
C TRP A 28 -1.42 4.73 -11.34
N LEU A 29 -1.37 4.03 -10.24
CA LEU A 29 -0.89 2.67 -10.13
C LEU A 29 -2.08 1.75 -9.86
N VAL A 30 -2.44 0.93 -10.85
CA VAL A 30 -3.60 0.05 -10.76
C VAL A 30 -3.11 -1.40 -10.65
N PHE A 31 -3.45 -2.10 -9.57
CA PHE A 31 -3.26 -3.55 -9.48
C PHE A 31 -4.17 -4.23 -10.50
N ASP A 32 -3.64 -4.98 -11.44
CA ASP A 32 -4.39 -5.49 -12.60
C ASP A 32 -4.30 -7.02 -12.76
N ARG A 33 -4.69 -7.70 -11.70
CA ARG A 33 -4.92 -9.15 -11.65
C ARG A 33 -6.32 -9.47 -11.09
N PRO A 34 -7.42 -8.97 -11.70
CA PRO A 34 -8.75 -9.09 -11.13
C PRO A 34 -9.18 -10.54 -10.90
N ASP A 35 -8.74 -11.48 -11.74
CA ASP A 35 -9.06 -12.91 -11.62
C ASP A 35 -8.40 -13.56 -10.39
N ALA A 36 -7.32 -12.98 -9.87
CA ALA A 36 -6.65 -13.39 -8.64
C ALA A 36 -6.91 -12.41 -7.48
N ALA A 37 -7.99 -11.62 -7.55
CA ALA A 37 -8.31 -10.58 -6.58
C ALA A 37 -7.12 -9.64 -6.28
N ASN A 38 -6.32 -9.37 -7.30
CA ASN A 38 -5.10 -8.56 -7.27
C ASN A 38 -3.99 -9.06 -6.33
N ALA A 39 -3.99 -10.35 -5.95
CA ALA A 39 -2.92 -10.93 -5.14
C ALA A 39 -1.55 -10.79 -5.80
N MET A 40 -0.51 -10.54 -4.99
CA MET A 40 0.85 -10.31 -5.43
C MET A 40 1.58 -11.63 -5.70
N ASP A 41 2.01 -11.82 -6.95
CA ASP A 41 2.99 -12.81 -7.34
C ASP A 41 4.40 -12.18 -7.43
N ALA A 42 5.42 -12.98 -7.68
CA ALA A 42 6.80 -12.50 -7.79
C ALA A 42 6.96 -11.40 -8.87
N VAL A 43 6.23 -11.53 -9.98
CA VAL A 43 6.26 -10.53 -11.06
C VAL A 43 5.67 -9.20 -10.58
N MET A 44 4.56 -9.22 -9.84
CA MET A 44 3.95 -8.00 -9.31
C MET A 44 4.88 -7.28 -8.32
N PHE A 45 5.65 -7.99 -7.49
CA PHE A 45 6.62 -7.36 -6.59
C PHE A 45 7.69 -6.57 -7.36
N ASP A 46 8.28 -7.18 -8.40
CA ASP A 46 9.29 -6.52 -9.23
C ASP A 46 8.68 -5.33 -10.02
N GLU A 47 7.45 -5.49 -10.50
CA GLU A 47 6.74 -4.43 -11.21
C GLU A 47 6.38 -3.27 -10.28
N LEU A 48 6.02 -3.54 -9.02
CA LEU A 48 5.68 -2.51 -8.02
C LEU A 48 6.89 -1.63 -7.71
N GLU A 49 8.05 -2.20 -7.42
CA GLU A 49 9.25 -1.40 -7.15
C GLU A 49 9.56 -0.46 -8.32
N ARG A 50 9.48 -0.98 -9.56
CA ARG A 50 9.71 -0.19 -10.77
C ARG A 50 8.66 0.91 -10.94
N ALA A 51 7.36 0.58 -10.79
CA ALA A 51 6.26 1.51 -10.99
C ALA A 51 6.28 2.68 -10.01
N TRP A 52 6.56 2.42 -8.74
CA TRP A 52 6.71 3.47 -7.75
C TRP A 52 7.87 4.42 -8.11
N GLY A 53 9.02 3.86 -8.51
CA GLY A 53 10.17 4.67 -8.93
C GLY A 53 9.89 5.50 -10.19
N GLU A 54 9.25 4.92 -11.21
CA GLU A 54 8.89 5.64 -12.44
C GLU A 54 7.93 6.80 -12.15
N LEU A 55 6.88 6.55 -11.33
CA LEU A 55 5.91 7.59 -10.96
C LEU A 55 6.53 8.69 -10.09
N ASP A 56 7.45 8.35 -9.19
CA ASP A 56 8.13 9.34 -8.35
C ASP A 56 9.10 10.21 -9.15
N LEU A 57 9.74 9.67 -10.18
CA LEU A 57 10.69 10.38 -11.03
C LEU A 57 10.01 11.18 -12.17
N ASP A 58 8.77 10.88 -12.54
CA ASP A 58 8.06 11.60 -13.60
C ASP A 58 7.74 13.03 -13.15
N ALA A 59 8.36 14.03 -13.79
CA ALA A 59 8.19 15.45 -13.44
C ALA A 59 6.73 15.96 -13.64
N GLU A 60 5.95 15.31 -14.48
CA GLU A 60 4.55 15.65 -14.75
C GLU A 60 3.60 15.06 -13.70
N VAL A 61 4.03 14.06 -12.92
CA VAL A 61 3.27 13.50 -11.82
C VAL A 61 3.53 14.29 -10.55
N ARG A 62 2.48 14.72 -9.88
CA ARG A 62 2.51 15.48 -8.62
C ARG A 62 1.96 14.69 -7.44
N VAL A 63 1.04 13.80 -7.70
CA VAL A 63 0.36 12.93 -6.72
C VAL A 63 0.20 11.55 -7.33
N ILE A 64 0.36 10.52 -6.54
CA ILE A 64 0.18 9.13 -6.98
C ILE A 64 -1.08 8.55 -6.32
N VAL A 65 -1.93 7.89 -7.10
CA VAL A 65 -3.09 7.15 -6.60
C VAL A 65 -2.89 5.67 -6.90
N ASN A 66 -3.04 4.81 -5.89
CA ASN A 66 -3.09 3.38 -6.11
C ASN A 66 -4.50 2.82 -5.87
N THR A 67 -4.93 1.89 -6.72
CA THR A 67 -6.24 1.25 -6.68
C THR A 67 -6.19 -0.14 -7.31
N GLY A 68 -7.28 -0.93 -7.20
CA GLY A 68 -7.37 -2.24 -7.80
C GLY A 68 -8.32 -2.31 -8.99
N ALA A 69 -8.02 -3.13 -9.98
CA ALA A 69 -8.97 -3.51 -11.02
C ALA A 69 -9.99 -4.52 -10.48
N GLY A 70 -11.23 -4.43 -10.94
CA GLY A 70 -12.30 -5.36 -10.57
C GLY A 70 -12.84 -5.14 -9.15
N LYS A 71 -13.13 -6.25 -8.44
CA LYS A 71 -13.88 -6.23 -7.16
C LYS A 71 -13.00 -6.15 -5.91
N ALA A 72 -11.69 -6.30 -6.05
CA ALA A 72 -10.74 -6.23 -4.95
C ALA A 72 -9.81 -5.04 -5.12
N PHE A 73 -9.40 -4.46 -4.02
CA PHE A 73 -8.27 -3.55 -4.00
C PHE A 73 -6.98 -4.34 -4.14
N GLN A 74 -6.58 -5.05 -3.08
CA GLN A 74 -5.38 -5.87 -3.05
C GLN A 74 -5.52 -6.91 -1.91
N THR A 75 -5.19 -8.19 -2.16
CA THR A 75 -5.48 -9.27 -1.20
C THR A 75 -4.24 -9.96 -0.64
N GLY A 76 -3.08 -9.31 -0.75
CA GLY A 76 -1.83 -9.83 -0.19
C GLY A 76 -1.10 -10.76 -1.15
N VAL A 77 -0.23 -11.60 -0.58
CA VAL A 77 0.57 -12.55 -1.34
C VAL A 77 -0.30 -13.63 -1.97
N ASP A 78 0.00 -14.00 -3.21
CA ASP A 78 -0.67 -15.09 -3.91
C ASP A 78 -0.32 -16.44 -3.26
N VAL A 79 -1.11 -16.83 -2.25
CA VAL A 79 -0.91 -18.08 -1.50
C VAL A 79 -1.03 -19.32 -2.37
N ALA A 80 -1.71 -19.25 -3.53
CA ALA A 80 -1.81 -20.40 -4.44
C ALA A 80 -0.47 -20.71 -5.10
N GLN A 81 0.37 -19.71 -5.35
CA GLN A 81 1.75 -19.92 -5.80
C GLN A 81 2.66 -20.44 -4.68
N VAL A 82 2.37 -20.10 -3.43
CA VAL A 82 3.22 -20.42 -2.27
C VAL A 82 2.71 -21.63 -1.49
N ALA A 83 1.48 -22.07 -1.72
CA ALA A 83 0.82 -23.16 -0.96
C ALA A 83 1.55 -24.50 -1.03
N ASN A 84 2.37 -24.71 -2.06
CA ASN A 84 3.18 -25.92 -2.21
C ASN A 84 4.61 -25.78 -1.67
N ASP A 85 4.99 -24.57 -1.17
CA ASP A 85 6.34 -24.30 -0.68
C ASP A 85 6.30 -23.40 0.57
N ARG A 86 6.24 -24.08 1.74
CA ARG A 86 6.25 -23.38 3.04
C ARG A 86 7.55 -22.60 3.29
N ASP A 87 8.64 -23.04 2.69
CA ASP A 87 9.92 -22.37 2.86
C ASP A 87 9.97 -21.09 2.03
N ALA A 88 9.38 -21.07 0.83
CA ALA A 88 9.19 -19.86 0.05
C ALA A 88 8.30 -18.82 0.79
N LEU A 89 7.24 -19.25 1.47
CA LEU A 89 6.41 -18.36 2.29
C LEU A 89 7.18 -17.77 3.47
N ARG A 90 7.97 -18.59 4.18
CA ARG A 90 8.83 -18.14 5.29
C ARG A 90 9.89 -17.16 4.79
N GLU A 91 10.53 -17.47 3.66
CA GLU A 91 11.53 -16.59 3.04
C GLU A 91 10.91 -15.26 2.61
N HIS A 92 9.71 -15.27 2.01
CA HIS A 92 8.97 -14.06 1.68
C HIS A 92 8.68 -13.21 2.93
N SER A 93 8.16 -13.82 3.99
CA SER A 93 7.91 -13.14 5.27
C SER A 93 9.20 -12.59 5.90
N ARG A 94 10.32 -13.32 5.77
CA ARG A 94 11.62 -12.85 6.23
C ARG A 94 12.09 -11.64 5.44
N ARG A 95 12.03 -11.68 4.10
CA ARG A 95 12.40 -10.57 3.23
C ARG A 95 11.56 -9.32 3.47
N THR A 96 10.28 -9.48 3.79
CA THR A 96 9.41 -8.36 4.17
C THR A 96 9.89 -7.74 5.49
N ARG A 97 10.19 -8.56 6.50
CA ARG A 97 10.72 -8.09 7.80
C ARG A 97 12.08 -7.40 7.67
N ASP A 98 12.95 -7.94 6.83
CA ASP A 98 14.29 -7.38 6.60
C ASP A 98 14.26 -6.13 5.69
N ALA A 99 13.07 -5.60 5.35
CA ALA A 99 12.85 -4.48 4.42
C ALA A 99 13.56 -4.67 3.05
N THR A 100 13.78 -5.92 2.64
CA THR A 100 14.40 -6.26 1.35
C THR A 100 13.38 -6.36 0.21
N LEU A 101 12.08 -6.39 0.54
CA LEU A 101 10.99 -6.28 -0.44
C LEU A 101 10.52 -4.84 -0.50
N ARG A 102 10.61 -4.25 -1.68
CA ARG A 102 10.24 -2.87 -1.95
C ARG A 102 9.00 -2.84 -2.83
N PHE A 103 7.82 -2.82 -2.23
CA PHE A 103 6.56 -2.95 -2.96
C PHE A 103 5.50 -1.88 -2.63
N THR A 104 5.68 -1.11 -1.56
CA THR A 104 4.84 0.06 -1.28
C THR A 104 5.59 1.36 -1.57
N ALA A 105 4.85 2.46 -1.61
CA ALA A 105 5.44 3.78 -1.78
C ALA A 105 6.47 4.09 -0.69
N TRP A 106 6.16 3.74 0.57
CA TRP A 106 7.07 3.93 1.70
C TRP A 106 8.35 3.10 1.54
N HIS A 107 8.24 1.81 1.23
CA HIS A 107 9.40 0.93 0.99
C HIS A 107 10.28 1.43 -0.17
N CYS A 108 9.69 2.07 -1.17
CA CYS A 108 10.40 2.61 -2.33
C CYS A 108 10.94 4.03 -2.12
N GLY A 109 10.67 4.64 -0.96
CA GLY A 109 11.11 5.99 -0.64
C GLY A 109 10.44 7.07 -1.51
N VAL A 110 9.17 6.89 -1.86
CA VAL A 110 8.41 7.81 -2.70
C VAL A 110 8.18 9.14 -1.97
N HIS A 111 8.63 10.23 -2.58
CA HIS A 111 8.53 11.58 -2.00
C HIS A 111 7.18 12.25 -2.27
N LYS A 112 6.51 11.88 -3.36
CA LYS A 112 5.22 12.43 -3.74
C LYS A 112 4.10 11.95 -2.82
N PRO A 113 3.04 12.77 -2.60
CA PRO A 113 1.85 12.33 -1.90
C PRO A 113 1.22 11.09 -2.55
N VAL A 114 0.77 10.15 -1.72
CA VAL A 114 0.15 8.89 -2.15
C VAL A 114 -1.25 8.77 -1.57
N ILE A 115 -2.22 8.52 -2.43
CA ILE A 115 -3.62 8.24 -2.08
C ILE A 115 -3.90 6.76 -2.34
N ALA A 116 -4.33 6.03 -1.32
CA ALA A 116 -4.91 4.70 -1.51
C ALA A 116 -6.42 4.84 -1.75
N ALA A 117 -6.87 4.53 -2.98
CA ALA A 117 -8.27 4.50 -3.36
C ALA A 117 -8.80 3.07 -3.30
N VAL A 118 -9.33 2.68 -2.14
CA VAL A 118 -9.72 1.30 -1.83
C VAL A 118 -11.08 0.97 -2.44
N ASN A 119 -11.07 0.31 -3.60
CA ASN A 119 -12.27 0.02 -4.40
C ASN A 119 -13.03 -1.24 -3.96
N GLY A 120 -12.50 -2.03 -3.04
CA GLY A 120 -13.12 -3.29 -2.65
C GLY A 120 -12.39 -3.99 -1.52
N VAL A 121 -12.22 -5.32 -1.61
CA VAL A 121 -11.55 -6.11 -0.58
C VAL A 121 -10.08 -5.75 -0.48
N CYS A 122 -9.64 -5.39 0.73
CA CYS A 122 -8.24 -5.21 1.11
C CYS A 122 -7.89 -6.24 2.18
N ALA A 123 -6.92 -7.13 1.92
CA ALA A 123 -6.63 -8.25 2.82
C ALA A 123 -5.13 -8.53 2.96
N GLY A 124 -4.71 -8.97 4.14
CA GLY A 124 -3.33 -9.39 4.41
C GLY A 124 -2.31 -8.36 3.96
N GLY A 125 -1.32 -8.77 3.17
CA GLY A 125 -0.31 -7.86 2.62
C GLY A 125 -0.86 -6.66 1.83
N GLY A 126 -2.14 -6.68 1.42
CA GLY A 126 -2.82 -5.52 0.84
C GLY A 126 -2.97 -4.36 1.83
N LEU A 127 -3.01 -4.66 3.13
CA LEU A 127 -3.09 -3.64 4.18
C LEU A 127 -1.84 -2.74 4.23
N HIS A 128 -0.69 -3.19 3.72
CA HIS A 128 0.49 -2.32 3.58
C HIS A 128 0.22 -1.09 2.73
N PHE A 129 -0.51 -1.24 1.62
CA PHE A 129 -0.82 -0.09 0.75
C PHE A 129 -1.77 0.92 1.41
N VAL A 130 -2.56 0.49 2.39
CA VAL A 130 -3.39 1.36 3.23
C VAL A 130 -2.56 1.98 4.35
N ALA A 131 -1.72 1.17 4.99
CA ALA A 131 -0.86 1.59 6.09
C ALA A 131 0.17 2.64 5.64
N ASP A 132 0.77 2.44 4.45
CA ASP A 132 1.87 3.24 3.93
C ASP A 132 1.41 4.42 3.03
N ALA A 133 0.10 4.56 2.78
CA ALA A 133 -0.43 5.71 2.05
C ALA A 133 -0.54 6.96 2.92
N ASP A 134 -0.37 8.14 2.35
CA ASP A 134 -0.54 9.41 3.07
C ASP A 134 -2.02 9.72 3.31
N VAL A 135 -2.88 9.38 2.34
CA VAL A 135 -4.34 9.54 2.43
C VAL A 135 -5.02 8.25 1.98
N VAL A 136 -6.09 7.86 2.67
CA VAL A 136 -6.90 6.70 2.30
C VAL A 136 -8.34 7.14 2.08
N ILE A 137 -8.87 6.86 0.89
CA ILE A 137 -10.30 6.96 0.60
C ILE A 137 -10.82 5.58 0.20
N ALA A 138 -12.08 5.29 0.48
CA ALA A 138 -12.63 3.97 0.23
C ALA A 138 -14.04 4.05 -0.38
N SER A 139 -14.34 3.13 -1.29
CA SER A 139 -15.72 2.93 -1.72
C SER A 139 -16.58 2.39 -0.56
N SER A 140 -17.87 2.69 -0.58
CA SER A 140 -18.81 2.30 0.49
C SER A 140 -18.88 0.77 0.71
N ASN A 141 -18.55 -0.02 -0.32
CA ASN A 141 -18.51 -1.48 -0.27
C ASN A 141 -17.11 -2.06 0.07
N ALA A 142 -16.11 -1.23 0.32
CA ALA A 142 -14.77 -1.70 0.67
C ALA A 142 -14.77 -2.41 2.05
N THR A 143 -13.90 -3.39 2.17
CA THR A 143 -13.69 -4.13 3.42
C THR A 143 -12.22 -4.42 3.66
N PHE A 144 -11.84 -4.46 4.95
CA PHE A 144 -10.47 -4.69 5.39
C PHE A 144 -10.43 -5.94 6.28
N VAL A 145 -9.44 -6.80 6.08
CA VAL A 145 -9.28 -8.03 6.88
C VAL A 145 -7.82 -8.44 6.97
N ASP A 146 -7.41 -8.88 8.15
CA ASP A 146 -6.10 -9.48 8.34
C ASP A 146 -6.24 -11.00 8.57
N PRO A 147 -5.95 -11.85 7.59
CA PRO A 147 -6.10 -13.29 7.71
C PRO A 147 -4.87 -14.01 8.31
N HIS A 148 -3.77 -13.33 8.64
CA HIS A 148 -2.49 -13.94 8.99
C HIS A 148 -2.60 -14.95 10.12
N VAL A 149 -3.24 -14.61 11.25
CA VAL A 149 -3.41 -15.52 12.39
C VAL A 149 -4.19 -16.79 12.00
N SER A 150 -5.11 -16.69 11.05
CA SER A 150 -5.93 -17.81 10.58
C SER A 150 -5.15 -18.84 9.75
N ILE A 151 -3.95 -18.49 9.30
CA ILE A 151 -3.04 -19.38 8.57
C ILE A 151 -1.74 -19.63 9.35
N GLY A 152 -1.74 -19.30 10.64
CA GLY A 152 -0.59 -19.53 11.53
C GLY A 152 0.57 -18.59 11.29
N GLN A 153 0.32 -17.41 10.72
CA GLN A 153 1.30 -16.35 10.55
C GLN A 153 1.06 -15.22 11.54
N VAL A 154 2.12 -14.51 11.88
CA VAL A 154 2.06 -13.28 12.68
C VAL A 154 1.97 -12.11 11.72
N VAL A 155 1.03 -11.19 11.96
CA VAL A 155 1.00 -9.90 11.29
C VAL A 155 2.28 -9.13 11.64
N ALA A 156 2.89 -8.53 10.65
CA ALA A 156 4.14 -7.81 10.86
C ALA A 156 3.93 -6.30 10.69
N TYR A 157 4.60 -5.71 9.70
CA TYR A 157 4.70 -4.26 9.56
C TYR A 157 3.36 -3.56 9.28
N GLU A 158 2.47 -4.13 8.46
CA GLU A 158 1.19 -3.53 8.12
C GLU A 158 0.32 -3.28 9.36
N GLY A 159 0.31 -4.22 10.31
CA GLY A 159 -0.40 -4.08 11.57
C GLY A 159 0.23 -3.01 12.48
N ILE A 160 1.56 -2.97 12.55
CA ILE A 160 2.30 -1.98 13.33
C ILE A 160 2.04 -0.58 12.78
N THR A 161 2.18 -0.39 11.47
CA THR A 161 1.95 0.91 10.82
C THR A 161 0.50 1.37 10.95
N LEU A 162 -0.47 0.46 10.79
CA LEU A 162 -1.88 0.77 11.05
C LEU A 162 -2.12 1.20 12.51
N ALA A 163 -1.47 0.54 13.47
CA ALA A 163 -1.60 0.88 14.89
C ALA A 163 -1.02 2.26 15.23
N ARG A 164 -0.11 2.79 14.41
CA ARG A 164 0.37 4.18 14.54
C ARG A 164 -0.64 5.20 14.00
N LYS A 165 -1.46 4.81 13.02
CA LYS A 165 -2.44 5.69 12.37
C LYS A 165 -3.82 5.69 13.04
N GLY A 166 -4.10 4.72 13.91
CA GLY A 166 -5.43 4.58 14.50
C GLY A 166 -5.41 3.84 15.84
N PRO A 167 -6.60 3.56 16.40
CA PRO A 167 -6.71 2.89 17.69
C PRO A 167 -6.10 1.48 17.66
N VAL A 168 -5.07 1.26 18.47
CA VAL A 168 -4.36 -0.03 18.54
C VAL A 168 -5.29 -1.20 18.85
N GLU A 169 -6.31 -1.00 19.69
CA GLU A 169 -7.29 -2.03 20.03
C GLU A 169 -8.03 -2.53 18.79
N SER A 170 -8.37 -1.64 17.86
CA SER A 170 -9.07 -2.02 16.62
C SER A 170 -8.17 -2.81 15.67
N VAL A 171 -6.87 -2.50 15.62
CA VAL A 171 -5.88 -3.28 14.87
C VAL A 171 -5.67 -4.64 15.52
N MET A 172 -5.53 -4.70 16.85
CA MET A 172 -5.42 -5.95 17.61
C MET A 172 -6.64 -6.85 17.39
N ARG A 173 -7.85 -6.28 17.41
CA ARG A 173 -9.08 -7.05 17.09
C ARG A 173 -8.99 -7.65 15.69
N MET A 174 -8.65 -6.85 14.67
CA MET A 174 -8.52 -7.34 13.28
C MET A 174 -7.48 -8.46 13.18
N ALA A 175 -6.31 -8.28 13.80
CA ALA A 175 -5.22 -9.27 13.78
C ALA A 175 -5.58 -10.56 14.53
N LEU A 176 -6.23 -10.47 15.70
CA LEU A 176 -6.55 -11.64 16.53
C LEU A 176 -7.77 -12.41 16.06
N VAL A 177 -8.79 -11.72 15.51
CA VAL A 177 -9.99 -12.37 14.97
C VAL A 177 -9.73 -12.99 13.60
N GLY A 178 -8.78 -12.43 12.85
CA GLY A 178 -8.33 -12.97 11.58
C GLY A 178 -9.44 -12.94 10.51
N ARG A 179 -9.49 -13.97 9.69
CA ARG A 179 -10.46 -14.10 8.57
C ARG A 179 -11.95 -14.12 8.98
N HIS A 180 -12.23 -14.27 10.27
CA HIS A 180 -13.60 -14.43 10.77
C HIS A 180 -14.37 -13.11 10.88
N GLU A 181 -13.67 -11.99 10.80
CA GLU A 181 -14.30 -10.67 10.82
C GLU A 181 -13.69 -9.76 9.75
N ARG A 182 -14.53 -8.95 9.11
CA ARG A 182 -14.11 -7.92 8.17
C ARG A 182 -14.53 -6.56 8.70
N MET A 183 -13.57 -5.64 8.74
CA MET A 183 -13.86 -4.23 9.01
C MET A 183 -14.50 -3.62 7.77
N THR A 184 -15.67 -2.99 7.91
CA THR A 184 -16.33 -2.26 6.81
C THR A 184 -15.67 -0.91 6.57
N ALA A 185 -15.87 -0.31 5.38
CA ALA A 185 -15.44 1.06 5.08
C ALA A 185 -15.99 2.07 6.10
N ALA A 186 -17.24 1.90 6.51
CA ALA A 186 -17.88 2.75 7.53
C ALA A 186 -17.16 2.65 8.89
N ARG A 187 -16.76 1.44 9.30
CA ARG A 187 -16.01 1.28 10.55
C ARG A 187 -14.60 1.83 10.43
N ALA A 188 -13.91 1.60 9.31
CA ALA A 188 -12.58 2.14 9.04
C ALA A 188 -12.56 3.67 9.05
N TYR A 189 -13.60 4.30 8.51
CA TYR A 189 -13.80 5.74 8.57
C TYR A 189 -14.00 6.26 10.01
N GLN A 190 -14.86 5.62 10.80
CA GLN A 190 -15.07 5.97 12.20
C GLN A 190 -13.79 5.87 13.05
N LEU A 191 -12.89 4.97 12.69
CA LEU A 191 -11.62 4.74 13.39
C LEU A 191 -10.49 5.65 12.87
N GLY A 192 -10.70 6.37 11.78
CA GLY A 192 -9.69 7.26 11.20
C GLY A 192 -8.72 6.59 10.23
N PHE A 193 -8.88 5.29 9.90
CA PHE A 193 -8.08 4.62 8.87
C PHE A 193 -8.43 5.08 7.45
N VAL A 194 -9.66 5.51 7.24
CA VAL A 194 -10.19 6.04 5.99
C VAL A 194 -10.65 7.47 6.24
N SER A 195 -10.22 8.41 5.42
CA SER A 195 -10.55 9.83 5.54
C SER A 195 -11.84 10.22 4.81
N GLN A 196 -12.27 9.41 3.81
CA GLN A 196 -13.47 9.66 3.02
C GLN A 196 -14.08 8.33 2.55
N ILE A 197 -15.41 8.22 2.67
CA ILE A 197 -16.19 7.15 2.04
C ILE A 197 -16.83 7.71 0.78
N VAL A 198 -16.71 6.97 -0.32
CA VAL A 198 -17.30 7.32 -1.62
C VAL A 198 -18.48 6.40 -1.90
N ASP A 199 -19.65 7.00 -2.10
CA ASP A 199 -20.89 6.33 -2.49
C ASP A 199 -21.59 7.11 -3.61
N PRO A 200 -21.98 6.49 -4.71
CA PRO A 200 -21.83 5.07 -5.02
C PRO A 200 -20.35 4.71 -5.37
N PRO A 201 -19.97 3.42 -5.26
CA PRO A 201 -18.59 2.94 -5.45
C PRO A 201 -17.94 3.34 -6.78
N GLU A 202 -18.72 3.47 -7.83
CA GLU A 202 -18.27 3.82 -9.19
C GLU A 202 -17.65 5.22 -9.27
N ARG A 203 -17.94 6.08 -8.30
CA ARG A 203 -17.38 7.44 -8.22
C ARG A 203 -15.96 7.47 -7.64
N LEU A 204 -15.46 6.36 -7.09
CA LEU A 204 -14.20 6.34 -6.36
C LEU A 204 -13.04 6.91 -7.20
N ARG A 205 -12.93 6.49 -8.48
CA ARG A 205 -11.86 6.98 -9.37
C ARG A 205 -11.95 8.51 -9.56
N ALA A 206 -13.14 9.03 -9.82
CA ALA A 206 -13.34 10.47 -10.02
C ALA A 206 -13.04 11.28 -8.75
N GLU A 207 -13.46 10.78 -7.58
CA GLU A 207 -13.17 11.43 -6.30
C GLU A 207 -11.67 11.42 -5.97
N ALA A 208 -10.98 10.28 -6.22
CA ALA A 208 -9.54 10.19 -6.05
C ALA A 208 -8.77 11.13 -7.00
N GLN A 209 -9.23 11.23 -8.27
CA GLN A 209 -8.66 12.15 -9.24
C GLN A 209 -8.80 13.61 -8.76
N THR A 210 -10.00 14.01 -8.36
CA THR A 210 -10.30 15.37 -7.85
C THR A 210 -9.44 15.69 -6.62
N LEU A 211 -9.31 14.75 -5.69
CA LEU A 211 -8.47 14.91 -4.51
C LEU A 211 -6.99 15.08 -4.90
N GLY A 212 -6.50 14.24 -5.81
CA GLY A 212 -5.13 14.31 -6.31
C GLY A 212 -4.83 15.64 -7.00
N GLU A 213 -5.75 16.11 -7.86
CA GLU A 213 -5.63 17.41 -8.51
C GLU A 213 -5.66 18.58 -7.51
N THR A 214 -6.45 18.47 -6.45
CA THR A 214 -6.49 19.46 -5.38
C THR A 214 -5.16 19.55 -4.63
N ILE A 215 -4.59 18.40 -4.25
CA ILE A 215 -3.27 18.32 -3.60
C ILE A 215 -2.20 18.89 -4.55
N ALA A 216 -2.25 18.55 -5.83
CA ALA A 216 -1.29 18.98 -6.84
C ALA A 216 -1.24 20.51 -7.08
N GLN A 217 -2.17 21.30 -6.55
CA GLN A 217 -2.11 22.76 -6.59
C GLN A 217 -1.01 23.34 -5.69
N THR A 218 -0.54 22.59 -4.71
CA THR A 218 0.53 22.99 -3.79
C THR A 218 1.91 22.70 -4.41
N ALA A 219 2.91 23.50 -4.09
CA ALA A 219 4.29 23.29 -4.57
C ALA A 219 4.82 21.90 -4.19
N PRO A 220 5.48 21.15 -5.10
CA PRO A 220 5.95 19.79 -4.84
C PRO A 220 6.88 19.69 -3.63
N GLU A 221 7.79 20.67 -3.50
CA GLU A 221 8.76 20.70 -2.40
C GLU A 221 8.07 20.86 -1.04
N ALA A 222 6.98 21.64 -0.99
CA ALA A 222 6.20 21.81 0.23
C ALA A 222 5.44 20.53 0.59
N LEU A 223 4.88 19.84 -0.42
CA LEU A 223 4.20 18.55 -0.21
C LEU A 223 5.18 17.47 0.28
N ALA A 224 6.35 17.36 -0.34
CA ALA A 224 7.39 16.42 0.07
C ALA A 224 7.88 16.71 1.50
N ALA A 225 8.18 17.97 1.82
CA ALA A 225 8.62 18.36 3.15
C ALA A 225 7.57 18.07 4.22
N MET A 226 6.30 18.36 3.95
CA MET A 226 5.19 18.06 4.87
C MET A 226 5.03 16.55 5.08
N LYS A 227 5.07 15.76 3.99
CA LYS A 227 5.00 14.30 4.06
C LYS A 227 6.13 13.75 4.95
N HIS A 228 7.39 14.12 4.70
CA HIS A 228 8.53 13.67 5.49
C HIS A 228 8.36 14.03 6.97
N ALA A 229 8.05 15.29 7.28
CA ALA A 229 7.87 15.72 8.67
C ALA A 229 6.80 14.93 9.42
N MET A 230 5.71 14.54 8.75
CA MET A 230 4.64 13.73 9.38
C MET A 230 5.05 12.26 9.54
N TRP A 231 5.75 11.69 8.56
CA TRP A 231 6.23 10.31 8.64
C TRP A 231 7.34 10.16 9.68
N ASP A 232 8.28 11.11 9.79
CA ASP A 232 9.33 11.11 10.80
C ASP A 232 8.76 11.02 12.22
N VAL A 233 7.69 11.76 12.53
CA VAL A 233 6.98 11.68 13.82
C VAL A 233 6.40 10.29 14.08
N LEU A 234 5.87 9.63 13.02
CA LEU A 234 5.34 8.27 13.15
C LEU A 234 6.43 7.22 13.34
N GLU A 235 7.64 7.49 12.86
CA GLU A 235 8.80 6.60 12.98
C GLU A 235 9.54 6.77 14.31
N GLU A 236 9.74 8.01 14.79
CA GLU A 236 10.45 8.30 16.04
C GLU A 236 9.79 7.66 17.27
N GLY A 237 8.48 7.41 17.23
CA GLY A 237 7.78 6.65 18.27
C GLY A 237 8.16 5.17 18.38
N THR A 238 9.10 4.70 17.55
CA THR A 238 9.56 3.30 17.49
C THR A 238 11.05 3.11 17.78
N THR A 239 11.79 4.18 18.14
CA THR A 239 13.15 4.02 18.60
C THR A 239 13.16 3.40 20.00
N GLU A 240 13.58 2.11 20.01
CA GLU A 240 14.24 1.41 21.09
C GLU A 240 13.44 1.08 22.37
N GLU A 241 12.75 -0.06 22.34
CA GLU A 241 13.10 -1.19 23.22
C GLU A 241 12.69 -2.47 22.48
N GLU A 242 13.65 -3.15 21.88
CA GLU A 242 13.50 -4.54 21.45
C GLU A 242 13.18 -5.38 22.70
N GLY A 243 11.91 -5.43 23.05
CA GLY A 243 11.38 -6.42 23.97
C GLY A 243 11.59 -7.80 23.33
N THR A 244 12.64 -8.48 23.72
CA THR A 244 12.88 -9.90 23.40
C THR A 244 11.76 -10.74 23.99
N TRP A 245 10.68 -10.91 23.23
CA TRP A 245 9.70 -11.96 23.49
C TRP A 245 10.29 -13.27 23.00
N THR A 246 11.03 -13.96 23.87
CA THR A 246 11.43 -15.34 23.64
C THR A 246 10.21 -16.22 23.83
N THR A 247 9.69 -16.76 22.74
CA THR A 247 8.80 -17.92 22.80
C THR A 247 9.63 -19.13 23.23
N SER A 248 9.56 -19.46 24.51
CA SER A 248 9.99 -20.78 24.97
C SER A 248 8.98 -21.80 24.46
N THR A 249 9.41 -22.65 23.51
CA THR A 249 8.93 -23.96 23.03
C THR A 249 7.46 -24.27 23.23
#